data_c2b4a57422bce2146c75a221b863169c
#
_entry.id   c2b4a57422bce2146c75a221b863169c
#
_cell.length_a   1.000
_cell.length_b   1.000
_cell.length_c   1.000
_cell.angle_alpha   90.00
_cell.angle_beta   90.00
_cell.angle_gamma   90.00
#
_symmetry.space_group_name_H-M   'P 1'
#
loop_
_entity.id
_entity.type
_entity.pdbx_description
1 polymer ?
#
loop_
_entity_poly.entity_id
_entity_poly.type
_entity_poly.pdbx_seq_one_letter_code
_entity_poly.pdbx_strand_id
1 'polypeptide(L)'
;AIMRSFLGYASNLKNDLEKLDIYYATQSAYPGKNIILTGKKLMTDTMQMKYSAEFFAFVDQKKDDFLDFAEDYEPVKKFFAGEQKTLFDKALKLMRTYDDSKTFIVNGDIESVVKNVNDVLKKPSPYFEIFKLPELLDKFISLYGSLLKETQKPIDIAISDARQRVFEDLKDKKCHDKLVDKYIRLFQEISDKANHCANIADLQNIKLEADALKVRCLNEISDEEAKLIACEQSAEQFDNCDSETTAPAVKVKKKKTLSIKSINAASTWQIENETDVKKYIAELEKELMNTLEEDTIINIEF
;
A
#
# COMPACT_ATOMS: atom_id res chain seq x y z
N ALA A 1 21.10 -8.25 55.23
CA ALA A 1 21.92 -7.81 54.07
C ALA A 1 21.48 -8.52 52.78
N ILE A 2 21.52 -9.85 52.67
CA ILE A 2 21.23 -10.63 51.46
C ILE A 2 19.82 -10.33 50.89
N MET A 3 18.77 -10.44 51.72
CA MET A 3 17.40 -10.14 51.29
C MET A 3 17.28 -8.73 50.68
N ARG A 4 17.86 -7.71 51.33
CA ARG A 4 17.79 -6.33 50.83
C ARG A 4 18.52 -6.15 49.50
N SER A 5 19.67 -6.79 49.34
CA SER A 5 20.42 -6.77 48.08
C SER A 5 19.63 -7.43 46.97
N PHE A 6 19.01 -8.59 47.23
CA PHE A 6 18.20 -9.31 46.26
C PHE A 6 16.92 -8.54 45.86
N LEU A 7 16.24 -7.92 46.83
CA LEU A 7 15.07 -7.07 46.57
C LEU A 7 15.43 -5.86 45.68
N GLY A 8 16.62 -5.26 45.92
CA GLY A 8 17.15 -4.20 45.07
C GLY A 8 17.38 -4.68 43.62
N TYR A 9 17.96 -5.87 43.47
CA TYR A 9 18.13 -6.48 42.16
C TYR A 9 16.77 -6.82 41.46
N ALA A 10 15.84 -7.40 42.23
CA ALA A 10 14.50 -7.74 41.68
C ALA A 10 13.76 -6.47 41.24
N SER A 11 13.86 -5.36 41.97
CA SER A 11 13.28 -4.07 41.58
C SER A 11 13.84 -3.54 40.28
N ASN A 12 15.18 -3.54 40.15
CA ASN A 12 15.84 -3.08 38.92
C ASN A 12 15.49 -3.95 37.71
N LEU A 13 15.53 -5.26 37.91
CA LEU A 13 15.18 -6.21 36.82
C LEU A 13 13.71 -6.05 36.40
N LYS A 14 12.79 -5.88 37.36
CA LYS A 14 11.38 -5.61 37.05
C LYS A 14 11.21 -4.37 36.18
N ASN A 15 11.90 -3.28 36.52
CA ASN A 15 11.87 -2.05 35.71
C ASN A 15 12.43 -2.26 34.30
N ASP A 16 13.47 -3.07 34.15
CA ASP A 16 14.00 -3.39 32.80
C ASP A 16 13.03 -4.26 32.01
N LEU A 17 12.38 -5.23 32.65
CA LEU A 17 11.35 -6.03 32.02
C LEU A 17 10.12 -5.20 31.60
N GLU A 18 9.74 -4.18 32.39
CA GLU A 18 8.66 -3.25 32.05
C GLU A 18 9.00 -2.41 30.81
N LYS A 19 10.27 -1.96 30.68
CA LYS A 19 10.72 -1.26 29.46
C LYS A 19 10.65 -2.15 28.22
N LEU A 20 11.03 -3.43 28.36
CA LEU A 20 10.93 -4.39 27.25
C LEU A 20 9.48 -4.73 26.89
N ASP A 21 8.58 -4.76 27.86
CA ASP A 21 7.15 -5.04 27.64
C ASP A 21 6.48 -3.99 26.71
N ILE A 22 6.97 -2.75 26.73
CA ILE A 22 6.49 -1.67 25.85
C ILE A 22 6.66 -2.04 24.35
N TYR A 23 7.74 -2.73 24.00
CA TYR A 23 7.95 -3.16 22.60
C TYR A 23 6.84 -4.09 22.11
N TYR A 24 6.31 -4.95 22.96
CA TYR A 24 5.22 -5.87 22.58
C TYR A 24 3.87 -5.19 22.40
N ALA A 25 3.68 -3.99 22.94
CA ALA A 25 2.51 -3.17 22.68
C ALA A 25 2.54 -2.60 21.24
N THR A 26 3.73 -2.32 20.72
CA THR A 26 3.93 -1.79 19.34
C THR A 26 4.07 -2.89 18.30
N GLN A 27 4.64 -4.05 18.69
CA GLN A 27 4.89 -5.19 17.79
C GLN A 27 4.69 -6.52 18.54
N SER A 28 3.52 -7.11 18.36
CA SER A 28 3.13 -8.37 19.03
C SER A 28 3.90 -9.59 18.52
N ALA A 29 4.56 -9.50 17.37
CA ALA A 29 5.30 -10.60 16.76
C ALA A 29 6.70 -10.82 17.37
N TYR A 30 7.17 -9.94 18.25
CA TYR A 30 8.47 -10.14 18.89
C TYR A 30 8.46 -11.40 19.76
N PRO A 31 9.56 -12.20 19.73
CA PRO A 31 9.68 -13.41 20.54
C PRO A 31 9.93 -13.09 22.02
N GLY A 32 9.58 -14.02 22.90
CA GLY A 32 9.93 -13.94 24.33
C GLY A 32 8.92 -13.19 25.21
N LYS A 33 7.74 -12.83 24.72
CA LYS A 33 6.72 -12.12 25.53
C LYS A 33 6.37 -12.86 26.81
N ASN A 34 6.19 -14.17 26.74
CA ASN A 34 5.85 -14.97 27.91
C ASN A 34 6.97 -14.98 28.95
N ILE A 35 8.24 -14.97 28.52
CA ILE A 35 9.40 -14.92 29.39
C ILE A 35 9.41 -13.58 30.18
N ILE A 36 9.15 -12.46 29.49
CA ILE A 36 9.04 -11.13 30.12
C ILE A 36 7.91 -11.12 31.15
N LEU A 37 6.73 -11.64 30.81
CA LEU A 37 5.60 -11.67 31.73
C LEU A 37 5.86 -12.57 32.96
N THR A 38 6.46 -13.75 32.75
CA THR A 38 6.87 -14.66 33.82
C THR A 38 7.88 -13.99 34.76
N GLY A 39 8.91 -13.34 34.19
CA GLY A 39 9.89 -12.61 34.99
C GLY A 39 9.29 -11.46 35.78
N LYS A 40 8.41 -10.66 35.17
CA LYS A 40 7.69 -9.57 35.89
C LYS A 40 6.89 -10.09 37.07
N LYS A 41 6.18 -11.21 36.89
CA LYS A 41 5.43 -11.86 37.96
C LYS A 41 6.37 -12.34 39.08
N LEU A 42 7.42 -13.09 38.71
CA LEU A 42 8.39 -13.64 39.66
C LEU A 42 9.05 -12.54 40.50
N MET A 43 9.49 -11.43 39.86
CA MET A 43 10.07 -10.29 40.55
C MET A 43 9.03 -9.59 41.45
N THR A 44 7.80 -9.44 41.00
CA THR A 44 6.71 -8.83 41.78
C THR A 44 6.41 -9.66 43.01
N ASP A 45 6.25 -10.97 42.89
CA ASP A 45 5.98 -11.88 44.00
C ASP A 45 7.13 -11.86 44.99
N THR A 46 8.38 -11.82 44.55
CA THR A 46 9.57 -11.68 45.40
C THR A 46 9.54 -10.39 46.21
N MET A 47 9.15 -9.28 45.59
CA MET A 47 9.12 -7.95 46.26
C MET A 47 8.00 -7.83 47.29
N GLN A 48 7.01 -8.69 47.31
CA GLN A 48 5.93 -8.72 48.28
C GLN A 48 6.36 -9.34 49.63
N MET A 49 7.48 -10.09 49.67
CA MET A 49 7.97 -10.76 50.87
C MET A 49 8.46 -9.73 51.92
N LYS A 50 7.83 -9.66 53.07
CA LYS A 50 8.14 -8.68 54.12
C LYS A 50 9.16 -9.19 55.13
N TYR A 51 9.16 -10.47 55.39
CA TYR A 51 10.00 -11.11 56.40
C TYR A 51 11.06 -12.00 55.81
N SER A 52 12.24 -12.03 56.44
CA SER A 52 13.37 -12.82 55.90
C SER A 52 13.08 -14.31 55.82
N ALA A 53 12.32 -14.86 56.75
CA ALA A 53 11.96 -16.28 56.74
C ALA A 53 11.06 -16.62 55.53
N GLU A 54 10.05 -15.78 55.24
CA GLU A 54 9.17 -15.91 54.11
C GLU A 54 9.94 -15.80 52.78
N PHE A 55 10.83 -14.82 52.75
CA PHE A 55 11.70 -14.58 51.59
C PHE A 55 12.57 -15.79 51.26
N PHE A 56 13.29 -16.35 52.24
CA PHE A 56 14.16 -17.49 51.99
C PHE A 56 13.36 -18.75 51.64
N ALA A 57 12.19 -18.99 52.28
CA ALA A 57 11.32 -20.08 51.94
C ALA A 57 10.77 -19.93 50.48
N PHE A 58 10.38 -18.73 50.09
CA PHE A 58 9.92 -18.45 48.73
C PHE A 58 11.01 -18.67 47.68
N VAL A 59 12.23 -18.14 47.90
CA VAL A 59 13.35 -18.31 46.97
C VAL A 59 13.75 -19.76 46.86
N ASP A 60 13.76 -20.54 47.94
CA ASP A 60 14.04 -21.97 47.92
C ASP A 60 12.94 -22.75 47.11
N GLN A 61 11.69 -22.45 47.38
CA GLN A 61 10.56 -23.07 46.67
C GLN A 61 10.56 -22.73 45.17
N LYS A 62 10.98 -21.51 44.81
CA LYS A 62 10.99 -20.99 43.42
C LYS A 62 12.35 -21.03 42.74
N LYS A 63 13.29 -21.80 43.30
CA LYS A 63 14.68 -21.86 42.80
C LYS A 63 14.75 -22.23 41.32
N ASP A 64 14.03 -23.25 40.92
CA ASP A 64 14.03 -23.72 39.54
C ASP A 64 13.38 -22.67 38.60
N ASP A 65 12.27 -22.03 39.00
CA ASP A 65 11.63 -20.96 38.27
C ASP A 65 12.60 -19.76 38.04
N PHE A 66 13.45 -19.42 39.02
CA PHE A 66 14.48 -18.39 38.88
C PHE A 66 15.60 -18.78 37.92
N LEU A 67 16.02 -20.03 37.96
CA LEU A 67 17.08 -20.54 37.07
C LEU A 67 16.58 -20.62 35.64
N ASP A 68 15.40 -21.21 35.40
CA ASP A 68 14.77 -21.31 34.09
C ASP A 68 14.54 -19.91 33.50
N PHE A 69 14.01 -18.98 34.31
CA PHE A 69 13.84 -17.60 33.87
C PHE A 69 15.17 -16.94 33.49
N ALA A 70 16.22 -17.10 34.27
CA ALA A 70 17.53 -16.50 33.98
C ALA A 70 18.13 -17.04 32.67
N GLU A 71 17.98 -18.35 32.42
CA GLU A 71 18.42 -18.99 31.17
C GLU A 71 17.62 -18.51 29.97
N ASP A 72 16.30 -18.49 30.06
CA ASP A 72 15.40 -18.08 28.98
C ASP A 72 15.46 -16.56 28.70
N TYR A 73 15.72 -15.74 29.73
CA TYR A 73 15.74 -14.26 29.59
C TYR A 73 17.00 -13.75 28.87
N GLU A 74 18.13 -14.43 29.01
CA GLU A 74 19.40 -13.97 28.42
C GLU A 74 19.33 -13.85 26.88
N PRO A 75 18.76 -14.79 26.13
CA PRO A 75 18.52 -14.63 24.68
C PRO A 75 17.56 -13.49 24.36
N VAL A 76 16.51 -13.29 25.14
CA VAL A 76 15.54 -12.19 24.95
C VAL A 76 16.23 -10.83 25.14
N LYS A 77 17.02 -10.69 26.19
CA LYS A 77 17.80 -9.50 26.47
C LYS A 77 18.76 -9.17 25.31
N LYS A 78 19.48 -10.16 24.80
CA LYS A 78 20.39 -10.02 23.66
C LYS A 78 19.67 -9.62 22.39
N PHE A 79 18.48 -10.17 22.18
CA PHE A 79 17.63 -9.81 21.03
C PHE A 79 17.32 -8.31 21.02
N PHE A 80 16.86 -7.74 22.15
CA PHE A 80 16.47 -6.33 22.22
C PHE A 80 17.68 -5.38 22.29
N ALA A 81 18.81 -5.79 22.86
CA ALA A 81 20.00 -4.97 22.97
C ALA A 81 20.90 -4.97 21.73
N GLY A 82 20.73 -5.94 20.82
CA GLY A 82 21.62 -6.15 19.69
C GLY A 82 20.99 -5.91 18.33
N GLU A 83 21.69 -6.36 17.29
CA GLU A 83 21.26 -6.25 15.88
C GLU A 83 20.10 -7.19 15.53
N GLN A 84 19.85 -8.21 16.34
CA GLN A 84 18.81 -9.22 16.06
C GLN A 84 17.43 -8.60 15.93
N LYS A 85 17.08 -7.65 16.79
CA LYS A 85 15.82 -6.89 16.70
C LYS A 85 15.71 -6.14 15.37
N THR A 86 16.78 -5.48 14.95
CA THR A 86 16.81 -4.74 13.69
C THR A 86 16.61 -5.65 12.48
N LEU A 87 17.25 -6.83 12.48
CA LEU A 87 17.05 -7.83 11.42
C LEU A 87 15.62 -8.37 11.41
N PHE A 88 15.07 -8.63 12.58
CA PHE A 88 13.70 -9.11 12.74
C PHE A 88 12.69 -8.06 12.23
N ASP A 89 12.89 -6.78 12.56
CA ASP A 89 12.07 -5.67 12.08
C ASP A 89 12.13 -5.52 10.56
N LYS A 90 13.32 -5.66 9.97
CA LYS A 90 13.48 -5.67 8.50
C LYS A 90 12.71 -6.84 7.87
N ALA A 91 12.78 -8.03 8.46
CA ALA A 91 12.04 -9.18 7.98
C ALA A 91 10.52 -8.97 8.07
N LEU A 92 10.02 -8.43 9.18
CA LEU A 92 8.60 -8.10 9.33
C LEU A 92 8.12 -7.06 8.30
N LYS A 93 8.93 -6.03 8.05
CA LYS A 93 8.62 -5.02 7.03
C LYS A 93 8.53 -5.65 5.63
N LEU A 94 9.47 -6.50 5.30
CA LEU A 94 9.53 -7.20 4.02
C LEU A 94 8.33 -8.15 3.84
N MET A 95 7.93 -8.85 4.91
CA MET A 95 6.73 -9.68 4.89
C MET A 95 5.46 -8.89 4.62
N ARG A 96 5.33 -7.66 5.16
CA ARG A 96 4.21 -6.76 4.85
C ARG A 96 4.22 -6.37 3.37
N THR A 97 5.37 -5.97 2.82
CA THR A 97 5.50 -5.65 1.39
C THR A 97 5.07 -6.82 0.51
N TYR A 98 5.43 -8.05 0.89
CA TYR A 98 4.96 -9.25 0.20
C TYR A 98 3.44 -9.44 0.33
N ASP A 99 2.91 -9.35 1.55
CA ASP A 99 1.47 -9.54 1.81
C ASP A 99 0.60 -8.54 1.05
N ASP A 100 1.04 -7.29 0.93
CA ASP A 100 0.37 -6.25 0.15
C ASP A 100 0.33 -6.58 -1.35
N SER A 101 1.34 -7.27 -1.84
CA SER A 101 1.53 -7.54 -3.28
C SER A 101 1.26 -8.99 -3.69
N LYS A 102 0.99 -9.90 -2.76
CA LYS A 102 0.94 -11.36 -3.00
C LYS A 102 -0.03 -11.79 -4.10
N THR A 103 -1.12 -11.07 -4.30
CA THR A 103 -2.11 -11.35 -5.35
C THR A 103 -1.57 -11.11 -6.76
N PHE A 104 -0.50 -10.33 -6.88
CA PHE A 104 0.18 -10.00 -8.14
C PHE A 104 1.49 -10.77 -8.34
N ILE A 105 1.92 -11.55 -7.32
CA ILE A 105 3.17 -12.32 -7.35
C ILE A 105 2.83 -13.77 -7.68
N VAL A 106 3.23 -14.21 -8.86
CA VAL A 106 3.20 -15.61 -9.28
C VAL A 106 4.64 -16.03 -9.51
N ASN A 107 5.37 -16.29 -8.41
CA ASN A 107 6.80 -16.65 -8.46
C ASN A 107 7.14 -17.60 -7.31
N GLY A 108 7.34 -18.89 -7.62
CA GLY A 108 7.64 -19.93 -6.62
C GLY A 108 8.93 -19.72 -5.85
N ASP A 109 9.93 -19.04 -6.43
CA ASP A 109 11.18 -18.73 -5.73
C ASP A 109 10.96 -17.68 -4.64
N ILE A 110 10.16 -16.64 -4.92
CA ILE A 110 9.79 -15.64 -3.91
C ILE A 110 8.98 -16.30 -2.80
N GLU A 111 7.99 -17.12 -3.15
CA GLU A 111 7.15 -17.84 -2.17
C GLU A 111 7.99 -18.77 -1.27
N SER A 112 8.99 -19.45 -1.84
CA SER A 112 9.92 -20.29 -1.08
C SER A 112 10.75 -19.48 -0.09
N VAL A 113 11.27 -18.32 -0.50
CA VAL A 113 12.04 -17.44 0.39
C VAL A 113 11.14 -16.89 1.50
N VAL A 114 9.92 -16.44 1.16
CA VAL A 114 8.91 -15.95 2.10
C VAL A 114 8.57 -17.01 3.15
N LYS A 115 8.38 -18.26 2.73
CA LYS A 115 8.14 -19.37 3.65
C LYS A 115 9.30 -19.52 4.63
N ASN A 116 10.55 -19.54 4.14
CA ASN A 116 11.72 -19.68 4.99
C ASN A 116 11.87 -18.51 5.99
N VAL A 117 11.57 -17.27 5.57
CA VAL A 117 11.55 -16.12 6.47
C VAL A 117 10.47 -16.29 7.55
N ASN A 118 9.25 -16.67 7.15
CA ASN A 118 8.15 -16.92 8.08
C ASN A 118 8.46 -18.04 9.06
N ASP A 119 9.15 -19.08 8.62
CA ASP A 119 9.55 -20.20 9.48
C ASP A 119 10.50 -19.73 10.59
N VAL A 120 11.38 -18.76 10.33
CA VAL A 120 12.22 -18.12 11.36
C VAL A 120 11.40 -17.23 12.26
N LEU A 121 10.56 -16.33 11.69
CA LEU A 121 9.80 -15.35 12.46
C LEU A 121 8.77 -15.96 13.41
N LYS A 122 8.19 -17.11 13.06
CA LYS A 122 7.15 -17.79 13.84
C LYS A 122 7.70 -18.74 14.92
N LYS A 123 9.00 -18.95 14.99
CA LYS A 123 9.58 -19.79 16.05
C LYS A 123 9.41 -19.14 17.41
N PRO A 124 9.08 -19.92 18.44
CA PRO A 124 8.99 -19.43 19.83
C PRO A 124 10.33 -18.83 20.32
N SER A 125 11.44 -19.43 19.91
CA SER A 125 12.81 -19.01 20.24
C SER A 125 13.66 -18.91 18.97
N PRO A 126 13.51 -17.81 18.19
CA PRO A 126 14.19 -17.70 16.88
C PRO A 126 15.65 -17.26 16.99
N TYR A 127 16.15 -16.97 18.18
CA TYR A 127 17.44 -16.28 18.42
C TYR A 127 18.63 -16.89 17.73
N PHE A 128 18.69 -18.22 17.65
CA PHE A 128 19.78 -18.94 16.96
C PHE A 128 19.63 -19.00 15.44
N GLU A 129 18.47 -18.64 14.91
CA GLU A 129 18.20 -18.70 13.47
C GLU A 129 18.07 -17.33 12.81
N ILE A 130 17.99 -16.26 13.59
CA ILE A 130 17.93 -14.88 13.08
C ILE A 130 19.14 -14.56 12.18
N PHE A 131 20.29 -15.21 12.40
CA PHE A 131 21.46 -15.04 11.53
C PHE A 131 21.27 -15.52 10.07
N LYS A 132 20.24 -16.32 9.80
CA LYS A 132 19.86 -16.73 8.44
C LYS A 132 19.06 -15.65 7.70
N LEU A 133 18.45 -14.71 8.42
CA LEU A 133 17.62 -13.66 7.83
C LEU A 133 18.35 -12.79 6.81
N PRO A 134 19.59 -12.32 7.03
CA PRO A 134 20.28 -11.47 6.06
C PRO A 134 20.32 -12.08 4.66
N GLU A 135 20.73 -13.33 4.52
CA GLU A 135 20.79 -14.02 3.23
C GLU A 135 19.39 -14.16 2.59
N LEU A 136 18.39 -14.53 3.39
CA LEU A 136 17.01 -14.66 2.92
C LEU A 136 16.41 -13.30 2.48
N LEU A 137 16.71 -12.24 3.23
CA LEU A 137 16.25 -10.89 2.91
C LEU A 137 16.90 -10.37 1.63
N ASP A 138 18.20 -10.57 1.46
CA ASP A 138 18.93 -10.17 0.24
C ASP A 138 18.41 -10.93 -0.98
N LYS A 139 18.16 -12.23 -0.84
CA LYS A 139 17.55 -13.03 -1.90
C LYS A 139 16.16 -12.54 -2.27
N PHE A 140 15.32 -12.23 -1.27
CA PHE A 140 13.98 -11.66 -1.52
C PHE A 140 14.09 -10.31 -2.24
N ILE A 141 14.93 -9.39 -1.74
CA ILE A 141 15.11 -8.05 -2.33
C ILE A 141 15.52 -8.17 -3.80
N SER A 142 16.43 -9.09 -4.12
CA SER A 142 16.87 -9.33 -5.50
C SER A 142 15.74 -9.83 -6.40
N LEU A 143 15.02 -10.87 -5.96
CA LEU A 143 13.92 -11.47 -6.72
C LEU A 143 12.74 -10.51 -6.88
N TYR A 144 12.33 -9.87 -5.79
CA TYR A 144 11.24 -8.90 -5.79
C TYR A 144 11.58 -7.66 -6.62
N GLY A 145 12.80 -7.16 -6.53
CA GLY A 145 13.28 -6.03 -7.34
C GLY A 145 13.31 -6.34 -8.83
N SER A 146 13.64 -7.57 -9.22
CA SER A 146 13.56 -8.01 -10.61
C SER A 146 12.11 -8.06 -11.09
N LEU A 147 11.23 -8.65 -10.32
CA LEU A 147 9.79 -8.72 -10.63
C LEU A 147 9.15 -7.34 -10.68
N LEU A 148 9.53 -6.43 -9.77
CA LEU A 148 9.05 -5.04 -9.76
C LEU A 148 9.41 -4.33 -11.07
N LYS A 149 10.67 -4.47 -11.54
CA LYS A 149 11.13 -3.89 -12.81
C LYS A 149 10.39 -4.50 -14.02
N GLU A 150 10.14 -5.80 -14.01
CA GLU A 150 9.36 -6.45 -15.06
C GLU A 150 7.92 -5.96 -15.08
N THR A 151 7.30 -5.78 -13.92
CA THR A 151 5.94 -5.26 -13.77
C THR A 151 5.85 -3.78 -14.15
N GLN A 152 6.90 -3.00 -13.93
CA GLN A 152 6.94 -1.57 -14.27
C GLN A 152 6.90 -1.34 -15.78
N LYS A 153 7.59 -2.14 -16.60
CA LYS A 153 7.66 -1.95 -18.05
C LYS A 153 6.30 -1.80 -18.76
N PRO A 154 5.32 -2.72 -18.57
CA PRO A 154 4.01 -2.57 -19.20
C PRO A 154 3.22 -1.37 -18.66
N ILE A 155 3.53 -0.89 -17.45
CA ILE A 155 2.91 0.29 -16.86
C ILE A 155 3.48 1.56 -17.47
N ASP A 156 4.79 1.63 -17.70
CA ASP A 156 5.44 2.74 -18.40
C ASP A 156 4.91 2.87 -19.83
N ILE A 157 4.70 1.74 -20.51
CA ILE A 157 4.06 1.71 -21.83
C ILE A 157 2.63 2.25 -21.73
N ALA A 158 1.83 1.79 -20.77
CA ALA A 158 0.45 2.25 -20.62
C ALA A 158 0.36 3.77 -20.31
N ILE A 159 1.28 4.29 -19.50
CA ILE A 159 1.38 5.75 -19.24
C ILE A 159 1.75 6.50 -20.51
N SER A 160 2.71 5.99 -21.28
CA SER A 160 3.14 6.58 -22.56
C SER A 160 2.00 6.60 -23.57
N ASP A 161 1.28 5.48 -23.72
CA ASP A 161 0.14 5.37 -24.63
C ASP A 161 -1.00 6.31 -24.22
N ALA A 162 -1.32 6.37 -22.92
CA ALA A 162 -2.32 7.29 -22.39
C ALA A 162 -1.94 8.76 -22.69
N ARG A 163 -0.68 9.12 -22.47
CA ARG A 163 -0.13 10.44 -22.82
C ARG A 163 -0.26 10.71 -24.31
N GLN A 164 0.24 9.81 -25.13
CA GLN A 164 0.20 9.98 -26.60
C GLN A 164 -1.23 10.20 -27.07
N ARG A 165 -2.19 9.40 -26.61
CA ARG A 165 -3.60 9.53 -26.98
C ARG A 165 -4.19 10.89 -26.65
N VAL A 166 -3.87 11.43 -25.47
CA VAL A 166 -4.32 12.77 -25.05
C VAL A 166 -3.70 13.88 -25.92
N PHE A 167 -2.40 13.78 -26.21
CA PHE A 167 -1.71 14.79 -27.03
C PHE A 167 -2.10 14.74 -28.51
N GLU A 168 -2.41 13.56 -29.04
CA GLU A 168 -2.97 13.41 -30.39
C GLU A 168 -4.33 14.10 -30.52
N ASP A 169 -5.21 13.93 -29.52
CA ASP A 169 -6.53 14.59 -29.52
C ASP A 169 -6.43 16.10 -29.32
N LEU A 170 -5.45 16.55 -28.51
CA LEU A 170 -5.22 17.98 -28.23
C LEU A 170 -4.58 18.74 -29.41
N LYS A 171 -3.80 18.08 -30.27
CA LYS A 171 -2.90 18.68 -31.25
C LYS A 171 -3.57 19.74 -32.14
N ASP A 172 -4.75 19.45 -32.65
CA ASP A 172 -5.45 20.32 -33.62
C ASP A 172 -6.60 21.10 -32.99
N LYS A 173 -6.61 21.22 -31.63
CA LYS A 173 -7.64 21.91 -30.88
C LYS A 173 -7.29 23.35 -30.58
N LYS A 174 -8.29 24.23 -30.58
CA LYS A 174 -8.12 25.64 -30.21
C LYS A 174 -7.68 25.82 -28.76
N CYS A 175 -8.04 24.87 -27.88
CA CYS A 175 -7.63 24.86 -26.47
C CYS A 175 -6.20 24.34 -26.23
N HIS A 176 -5.43 24.01 -27.28
CA HIS A 176 -4.09 23.43 -27.19
C HIS A 176 -3.18 24.20 -26.24
N ASP A 177 -2.93 25.47 -26.52
CA ASP A 177 -1.98 26.29 -25.75
C ASP A 177 -2.35 26.47 -24.28
N LYS A 178 -3.65 26.38 -23.98
CA LYS A 178 -4.18 26.47 -22.61
C LYS A 178 -3.91 25.23 -21.80
N LEU A 179 -3.91 24.04 -22.42
CA LEU A 179 -3.93 22.76 -21.74
C LEU A 179 -2.61 21.98 -21.82
N VAL A 180 -1.78 22.24 -22.83
CA VAL A 180 -0.56 21.46 -23.13
C VAL A 180 0.39 21.38 -21.93
N ASP A 181 0.74 22.50 -21.31
CA ASP A 181 1.68 22.53 -20.17
C ASP A 181 1.12 21.85 -18.91
N LYS A 182 -0.18 21.96 -18.72
CA LYS A 182 -0.88 21.27 -17.62
C LYS A 182 -0.76 19.77 -17.78
N TYR A 183 -1.01 19.25 -18.98
CA TYR A 183 -1.00 17.80 -19.21
C TYR A 183 0.42 17.24 -19.20
N ILE A 184 1.42 17.97 -19.70
CA ILE A 184 2.83 17.57 -19.57
C ILE A 184 3.17 17.32 -18.10
N ARG A 185 2.80 18.25 -17.20
CA ARG A 185 3.07 18.09 -15.76
C ARG A 185 2.34 16.92 -15.14
N LEU A 186 1.05 16.75 -15.44
CA LEU A 186 0.24 15.66 -14.87
C LEU A 186 0.78 14.27 -15.27
N PHE A 187 1.15 14.07 -16.54
CA PHE A 187 1.74 12.81 -16.98
C PHE A 187 3.16 12.60 -16.44
N GLN A 188 3.94 13.68 -16.26
CA GLN A 188 5.23 13.60 -15.62
C GLN A 188 5.11 13.16 -14.16
N GLU A 189 4.16 13.71 -13.40
CA GLU A 189 3.91 13.33 -12.00
C GLU A 189 3.56 11.83 -11.87
N ILE A 190 2.73 11.29 -12.77
CA ILE A 190 2.39 9.85 -12.77
C ILE A 190 3.62 9.01 -13.14
N SER A 191 4.41 9.43 -14.13
CA SER A 191 5.65 8.74 -14.51
C SER A 191 6.67 8.73 -13.36
N ASP A 192 6.81 9.86 -12.67
CA ASP A 192 7.71 9.96 -11.51
C ASP A 192 7.23 9.08 -10.34
N LYS A 193 5.92 9.00 -10.09
CA LYS A 193 5.36 8.05 -9.12
C LYS A 193 5.70 6.61 -9.48
N ALA A 194 5.56 6.20 -10.75
CA ALA A 194 5.89 4.86 -11.21
C ALA A 194 7.38 4.54 -11.03
N ASN A 195 8.27 5.49 -11.37
CA ASN A 195 9.71 5.33 -11.24
C ASN A 195 10.21 5.20 -9.80
N HIS A 196 9.51 5.81 -8.84
CA HIS A 196 9.87 5.76 -7.41
C HIS A 196 9.06 4.72 -6.63
N CYS A 197 8.21 3.96 -7.31
CA CYS A 197 7.37 2.97 -6.65
C CYS A 197 8.19 1.76 -6.20
N ALA A 198 8.02 1.36 -4.94
CA ALA A 198 8.71 0.23 -4.33
C ALA A 198 7.80 -0.99 -4.09
N ASN A 199 6.52 -0.91 -4.49
CA ASN A 199 5.51 -1.94 -4.24
C ASN A 199 4.75 -2.27 -5.53
N ILE A 200 4.60 -3.56 -5.84
CA ILE A 200 3.92 -4.04 -7.05
C ILE A 200 2.42 -3.68 -7.03
N ALA A 201 1.77 -3.73 -5.86
CA ALA A 201 0.36 -3.34 -5.74
C ALA A 201 0.15 -1.85 -6.07
N ASP A 202 1.07 -0.98 -5.61
CA ASP A 202 1.01 0.45 -5.90
C ASP A 202 1.24 0.74 -7.38
N LEU A 203 2.11 -0.03 -8.06
CA LEU A 203 2.29 0.06 -9.50
C LEU A 203 1.00 -0.23 -10.28
N GLN A 204 0.21 -1.21 -9.86
CA GLN A 204 -1.08 -1.50 -10.49
C GLN A 204 -2.08 -0.34 -10.29
N ASN A 205 -2.08 0.29 -9.12
CA ASN A 205 -2.89 1.48 -8.86
C ASN A 205 -2.47 2.66 -9.75
N ILE A 206 -1.16 2.85 -9.97
CA ILE A 206 -0.63 3.91 -10.86
C ILE A 206 -1.11 3.70 -12.30
N LYS A 207 -1.21 2.45 -12.77
CA LYS A 207 -1.79 2.15 -14.09
C LYS A 207 -3.24 2.61 -14.18
N LEU A 208 -4.04 2.34 -13.15
CA LEU A 208 -5.44 2.80 -13.09
C LEU A 208 -5.53 4.34 -13.03
N GLU A 209 -4.64 4.99 -12.29
CA GLU A 209 -4.54 6.46 -12.25
C GLU A 209 -4.23 7.04 -13.64
N ALA A 210 -3.34 6.42 -14.41
CA ALA A 210 -3.01 6.86 -15.77
C ALA A 210 -4.19 6.72 -16.73
N ASP A 211 -4.93 5.62 -16.67
CA ASP A 211 -6.15 5.42 -17.46
C ASP A 211 -7.24 6.45 -17.09
N ALA A 212 -7.43 6.70 -15.80
CA ALA A 212 -8.39 7.71 -15.31
C ALA A 212 -7.97 9.14 -15.71
N LEU A 213 -6.67 9.45 -15.66
CA LEU A 213 -6.14 10.73 -16.12
C LEU A 213 -6.40 10.93 -17.61
N LYS A 214 -6.14 9.90 -18.45
CA LYS A 214 -6.42 9.94 -19.88
C LYS A 214 -7.87 10.35 -20.15
N VAL A 215 -8.83 9.66 -19.52
CA VAL A 215 -10.27 9.92 -19.71
C VAL A 215 -10.62 11.35 -19.26
N ARG A 216 -10.12 11.78 -18.13
CA ARG A 216 -10.33 13.14 -17.62
C ARG A 216 -9.80 14.21 -18.57
N CYS A 217 -8.59 14.03 -19.11
CA CYS A 217 -7.99 14.96 -20.06
C CYS A 217 -8.79 15.03 -21.36
N LEU A 218 -9.23 13.89 -21.93
CA LEU A 218 -10.04 13.85 -23.15
C LEU A 218 -11.39 14.56 -22.97
N ASN A 219 -12.03 14.38 -21.83
CA ASN A 219 -13.27 15.08 -21.49
C ASN A 219 -13.04 16.60 -21.35
N GLU A 220 -11.96 17.01 -20.65
CA GLU A 220 -11.59 18.42 -20.49
C GLU A 220 -11.29 19.09 -21.84
N ILE A 221 -10.59 18.42 -22.75
CA ILE A 221 -10.33 18.91 -24.11
C ILE A 221 -11.65 19.17 -24.83
N SER A 222 -12.58 18.22 -24.78
CA SER A 222 -13.88 18.35 -25.41
C SER A 222 -14.71 19.52 -24.86
N ASP A 223 -14.71 19.67 -23.53
CA ASP A 223 -15.45 20.75 -22.87
C ASP A 223 -14.85 22.14 -23.17
N GLU A 224 -13.52 22.28 -23.13
CA GLU A 224 -12.86 23.55 -23.42
C GLU A 224 -12.98 23.95 -24.90
N GLU A 225 -12.85 22.97 -25.80
CA GLU A 225 -13.06 23.21 -27.22
C GLU A 225 -14.49 23.67 -27.53
N ALA A 226 -15.51 23.02 -26.92
CA ALA A 226 -16.89 23.40 -27.07
C ALA A 226 -17.18 24.84 -26.55
N LYS A 227 -16.54 25.22 -25.42
CA LYS A 227 -16.66 26.60 -24.89
C LYS A 227 -16.08 27.63 -25.84
N LEU A 228 -14.90 27.37 -26.41
CA LEU A 228 -14.23 28.30 -27.34
C LEU A 228 -15.06 28.48 -28.62
N ILE A 229 -15.58 27.39 -29.19
CA ILE A 229 -16.44 27.43 -30.37
C ILE A 229 -17.72 28.24 -30.08
N ALA A 230 -18.36 28.01 -28.91
CA ALA A 230 -19.57 28.77 -28.53
C ALA A 230 -19.29 30.27 -28.32
N CYS A 231 -18.14 30.64 -27.76
CA CYS A 231 -17.73 32.04 -27.63
C CYS A 231 -17.52 32.73 -28.98
N GLU A 232 -16.89 32.06 -29.95
CA GLU A 232 -16.69 32.58 -31.30
C GLU A 232 -18.01 32.82 -32.03
N GLN A 233 -18.90 31.80 -31.97
CA GLN A 233 -20.22 31.93 -32.60
C GLN A 233 -21.04 33.07 -31.98
N SER A 234 -20.91 33.33 -30.69
CA SER A 234 -21.58 34.47 -30.03
C SER A 234 -20.96 35.81 -30.44
N ALA A 235 -19.64 35.88 -30.66
CA ALA A 235 -18.94 37.08 -31.13
C ALA A 235 -19.32 37.43 -32.58
N GLU A 236 -19.41 36.45 -33.48
CA GLU A 236 -19.84 36.63 -34.87
C GLU A 236 -21.28 37.09 -35.01
N GLN A 237 -22.16 36.74 -34.06
CA GLN A 237 -23.56 37.24 -34.02
C GLN A 237 -23.65 38.71 -33.60
N PHE A 238 -22.70 39.27 -32.87
CA PHE A 238 -22.67 40.69 -32.52
C PHE A 238 -22.18 41.62 -33.63
N ASP A 239 -21.32 41.08 -34.55
CA ASP A 239 -20.82 41.86 -35.69
C ASP A 239 -21.78 41.92 -36.89
N ASN A 240 -22.78 41.03 -36.95
CA ASN A 240 -23.78 40.93 -38.06
C ASN A 240 -25.16 41.43 -37.66
N CYS A 241 -25.24 42.62 -37.05
CA CYS A 241 -26.53 43.22 -36.67
C CYS A 241 -27.17 44.04 -37.82
N ASP A 242 -27.13 43.55 -39.06
CA ASP A 242 -27.88 44.11 -40.19
C ASP A 242 -28.22 43.05 -41.25
N SER A 243 -28.94 42.01 -40.89
CA SER A 243 -29.83 41.30 -41.82
C SER A 243 -30.61 40.19 -41.12
N GLU A 244 -31.95 40.31 -41.16
CA GLU A 244 -32.92 39.27 -40.76
C GLU A 244 -32.75 37.98 -41.60
N THR A 245 -32.03 36.99 -41.02
CA THR A 245 -32.21 35.58 -41.42
C THR A 245 -31.79 34.75 -40.24
N THR A 246 -32.74 34.27 -39.47
CA THR A 246 -32.57 33.28 -38.41
C THR A 246 -32.13 31.94 -39.02
N ALA A 247 -30.84 31.72 -39.12
CA ALA A 247 -30.31 30.39 -39.29
C ALA A 247 -30.37 29.64 -37.94
N PRO A 248 -30.82 28.39 -37.90
CA PRO A 248 -30.84 27.63 -36.62
C PRO A 248 -29.41 27.49 -36.09
N ALA A 249 -29.22 27.88 -34.84
CA ALA A 249 -27.94 27.69 -34.13
C ALA A 249 -27.51 26.22 -34.24
N VAL A 250 -26.39 25.96 -34.85
CA VAL A 250 -25.81 24.64 -34.95
C VAL A 250 -25.39 24.24 -33.52
N LYS A 251 -26.19 23.39 -32.88
CA LYS A 251 -25.86 22.85 -31.57
C LYS A 251 -24.62 21.95 -31.70
N VAL A 252 -23.49 22.37 -31.14
CA VAL A 252 -22.26 21.62 -31.11
C VAL A 252 -22.44 20.49 -30.08
N LYS A 253 -22.46 19.26 -30.56
CA LYS A 253 -22.54 18.08 -29.69
C LYS A 253 -21.27 17.91 -28.90
N LYS A 254 -21.39 17.85 -27.56
CA LYS A 254 -20.28 17.59 -26.65
C LYS A 254 -19.87 16.11 -26.76
N LYS A 255 -18.57 15.84 -26.83
CA LYS A 255 -18.03 14.47 -26.77
C LYS A 255 -17.61 14.15 -25.36
N LYS A 256 -18.20 13.12 -24.74
CA LYS A 256 -17.76 12.57 -23.45
C LYS A 256 -17.08 11.21 -23.69
N THR A 257 -15.92 11.02 -23.09
CA THR A 257 -15.17 9.75 -23.15
C THR A 257 -15.43 8.97 -21.88
N LEU A 258 -15.85 7.71 -22.01
CA LEU A 258 -16.08 6.76 -20.94
C LEU A 258 -15.15 5.57 -21.11
N SER A 259 -14.37 5.23 -20.11
CA SER A 259 -13.57 4.00 -20.11
C SER A 259 -14.38 2.84 -19.54
N ILE A 260 -14.45 1.72 -20.27
CA ILE A 260 -15.08 0.48 -19.75
C ILE A 260 -14.41 0.02 -18.45
N LYS A 261 -13.11 0.27 -18.29
CA LYS A 261 -12.34 -0.07 -17.08
C LYS A 261 -12.77 0.71 -15.83
N SER A 262 -13.40 1.88 -16.00
CA SER A 262 -13.86 2.75 -14.90
C SER A 262 -15.30 2.50 -14.47
N ILE A 263 -16.04 1.63 -15.20
CA ILE A 263 -17.47 1.38 -14.97
C ILE A 263 -17.76 0.67 -13.66
N ASN A 264 -16.71 0.20 -12.97
CA ASN A 264 -16.91 -0.44 -11.67
C ASN A 264 -15.81 -0.12 -10.66
N ALA A 265 -16.23 0.04 -9.39
CA ALA A 265 -15.33 0.17 -8.24
C ALA A 265 -14.44 -1.07 -8.02
N ALA A 266 -14.77 -2.20 -8.66
CA ALA A 266 -13.95 -3.41 -8.63
C ALA A 266 -13.01 -3.42 -9.85
N SER A 267 -11.71 -3.58 -9.60
CA SER A 267 -10.66 -3.63 -10.62
C SER A 267 -10.78 -4.82 -11.60
N THR A 268 -11.60 -5.82 -11.28
CA THR A 268 -11.87 -7.01 -12.10
C THR A 268 -13.30 -7.50 -11.86
N TRP A 269 -13.98 -7.91 -12.95
CA TRP A 269 -15.22 -8.66 -12.89
C TRP A 269 -14.92 -10.14 -13.04
N GLN A 270 -15.36 -10.92 -12.07
CA GLN A 270 -15.35 -12.38 -12.18
C GLN A 270 -16.73 -12.83 -12.63
N ILE A 271 -16.83 -13.35 -13.84
CA ILE A 271 -18.07 -13.81 -14.44
C ILE A 271 -18.06 -15.34 -14.40
N GLU A 272 -18.88 -15.93 -13.53
CA GLU A 272 -18.95 -17.38 -13.35
C GLU A 272 -20.27 -17.96 -13.85
N ASN A 273 -21.31 -17.12 -13.98
CA ASN A 273 -22.66 -17.55 -14.35
C ASN A 273 -23.44 -16.45 -15.07
N GLU A 274 -24.61 -16.82 -15.62
CA GLU A 274 -25.51 -15.91 -16.36
C GLU A 274 -25.97 -14.70 -15.51
N THR A 275 -26.08 -14.86 -14.19
CA THR A 275 -26.48 -13.78 -13.29
C THR A 275 -25.41 -12.70 -13.21
N ASP A 276 -24.14 -13.09 -13.24
CA ASP A 276 -23.01 -12.14 -13.20
C ASP A 276 -22.91 -11.37 -14.53
N VAL A 277 -23.20 -12.03 -15.66
CA VAL A 277 -23.31 -11.36 -16.96
C VAL A 277 -24.40 -10.29 -16.91
N LYS A 278 -25.58 -10.62 -16.39
CA LYS A 278 -26.71 -9.67 -16.27
C LYS A 278 -26.39 -8.49 -15.37
N LYS A 279 -25.69 -8.70 -14.24
CA LYS A 279 -25.24 -7.63 -13.37
C LYS A 279 -24.24 -6.71 -14.07
N TYR A 280 -23.26 -7.28 -14.77
CA TYR A 280 -22.26 -6.50 -15.50
C TYR A 280 -22.93 -5.61 -16.58
N ILE A 281 -23.85 -6.17 -17.37
CA ILE A 281 -24.58 -5.43 -18.39
C ILE A 281 -25.43 -4.33 -17.76
N ALA A 282 -26.10 -4.59 -16.64
CA ALA A 282 -26.94 -3.59 -15.95
C ALA A 282 -26.12 -2.40 -15.42
N GLU A 283 -24.92 -2.64 -14.88
CA GLU A 283 -24.03 -1.55 -14.44
C GLU A 283 -23.49 -0.76 -15.63
N LEU A 284 -23.12 -1.43 -16.73
CA LEU A 284 -22.69 -0.78 -17.97
C LEU A 284 -23.80 0.11 -18.54
N GLU A 285 -25.02 -0.39 -18.62
CA GLU A 285 -26.20 0.34 -19.11
C GLU A 285 -26.46 1.57 -18.23
N LYS A 286 -26.42 1.42 -16.92
CA LYS A 286 -26.63 2.50 -15.94
C LYS A 286 -25.61 3.61 -16.12
N GLU A 287 -24.30 3.29 -16.25
CA GLU A 287 -23.27 4.29 -16.46
C GLU A 287 -23.37 5.00 -17.81
N LEU A 288 -23.72 4.29 -18.87
CA LEU A 288 -23.97 4.88 -20.18
C LEU A 288 -25.17 5.83 -20.14
N MET A 289 -26.28 5.43 -19.49
CA MET A 289 -27.47 6.26 -19.35
C MET A 289 -27.23 7.49 -18.45
N ASN A 290 -26.44 7.36 -17.40
CA ASN A 290 -26.06 8.50 -16.53
C ASN A 290 -25.15 9.51 -17.24
N THR A 291 -24.36 9.06 -18.20
CA THR A 291 -23.41 9.91 -18.94
C THR A 291 -24.06 10.54 -20.17
N LEU A 292 -25.14 9.93 -20.71
CA LEU A 292 -25.84 10.39 -21.89
C LEU A 292 -26.76 11.55 -21.54
N GLU A 293 -26.40 12.77 -21.98
CA GLU A 293 -27.20 13.99 -21.89
C GLU A 293 -27.71 14.39 -23.28
N GLU A 294 -28.70 15.30 -23.35
CA GLU A 294 -29.11 15.92 -24.63
C GLU A 294 -27.92 16.59 -25.29
N ASP A 295 -27.70 16.35 -26.57
CA ASP A 295 -26.56 16.85 -27.35
C ASP A 295 -25.19 16.31 -26.95
N THR A 296 -25.12 15.11 -26.34
CA THR A 296 -23.85 14.44 -25.99
C THR A 296 -23.58 13.22 -26.89
N ILE A 297 -22.33 13.02 -27.29
CA ILE A 297 -21.83 11.80 -27.93
C ILE A 297 -20.89 11.11 -26.94
N ILE A 298 -21.14 9.85 -26.61
CA ILE A 298 -20.27 9.05 -25.74
C ILE A 298 -19.27 8.30 -26.61
N ASN A 299 -17.97 8.53 -26.38
CA ASN A 299 -16.88 7.71 -26.90
C ASN A 299 -16.52 6.66 -25.85
N ILE A 300 -16.55 5.39 -26.22
CA ILE A 300 -16.22 4.27 -25.35
C ILE A 300 -14.75 3.89 -25.59
N GLU A 301 -13.90 4.01 -24.54
CA GLU A 301 -12.51 3.58 -24.54
C GLU A 301 -12.40 2.19 -23.89
N PHE A 302 -11.65 1.26 -24.53
CA PHE A 302 -11.45 -0.13 -24.10
C PHE A 302 -10.13 -0.36 -23.39
#